data_761b6cfd09d228c6c8e2508b2721ec9f
#
_entry.id   761b6cfd09d228c6c8e2508b2721ec9f
#
_cell.length_a   1.000
_cell.length_b   1.000
_cell.length_c   1.000
_cell.angle_alpha   90.00
_cell.angle_beta   90.00
_cell.angle_gamma   90.00
#
_symmetry.space_group_name_H-M   'P 1'
#
loop_
_entity.id
_entity.type
_entity.pdbx_description
1 polymer ?
#
loop_
_entity_poly.entity_id
_entity_poly.type
_entity_poly.pdbx_seq_one_letter_code
_entity_poly.pdbx_strand_id
1 'polypeptide(L)'
;MSKNDYIGVFGGSFDPIHKGHIESLKSVTEKLNLSKVLVIPNKVSPLKDLSVASSLEKIKMLEIAFKDFKEIEIEDYELKKEGPSFMIETLQYLDKKLGKKKHFLLIIGEDSFQSFHRWKNYQHIIKMTSLLVMNRPGLKNDLTTKAIELHQDCIENTYGDNNFKKGKIYFI
;
A
#
# COMPACT_ATOMS: atom_id res chain seq x y z
N MET A 1 4.27 0.45 20.81
CA MET A 1 4.21 -0.79 20.00
C MET A 1 5.64 -1.23 19.68
N SER A 2 5.92 -2.52 19.71
CA SER A 2 7.23 -3.00 19.27
C SER A 2 7.36 -2.84 17.74
N LYS A 3 8.59 -2.68 17.23
CA LYS A 3 8.85 -2.60 15.76
C LYS A 3 8.26 -3.78 14.97
N ASN A 4 8.05 -4.92 15.61
CA ASN A 4 7.49 -6.15 15.02
C ASN A 4 5.96 -6.14 14.87
N ASP A 5 5.27 -5.09 15.34
CA ASP A 5 3.81 -5.03 15.28
C ASP A 5 3.30 -4.38 13.98
N TYR A 6 4.18 -3.68 13.25
CA TYR A 6 3.85 -3.06 11.97
C TYR A 6 4.04 -4.02 10.80
N ILE A 7 3.06 -4.04 9.91
CA ILE A 7 3.13 -4.77 8.63
C ILE A 7 2.86 -3.79 7.50
N GLY A 8 3.83 -3.61 6.62
CA GLY A 8 3.65 -2.86 5.38
C GLY A 8 2.69 -3.61 4.45
N VAL A 9 1.80 -2.88 3.81
CA VAL A 9 0.87 -3.40 2.79
C VAL A 9 1.03 -2.54 1.55
N PHE A 10 1.51 -3.12 0.46
CA PHE A 10 1.76 -2.44 -0.80
C PHE A 10 0.99 -3.09 -1.94
N GLY A 11 -0.16 -2.52 -2.26
CA GLY A 11 -1.02 -2.99 -3.34
C GLY A 11 -0.72 -2.32 -4.68
N GLY A 12 -0.90 -3.05 -5.77
CA GLY A 12 -0.72 -2.49 -7.10
C GLY A 12 -1.11 -3.42 -8.24
N SER A 13 -1.21 -2.85 -9.44
CA SER A 13 -1.47 -3.67 -10.65
C SER A 13 -0.25 -4.49 -11.04
N PHE A 14 0.96 -3.93 -10.86
CA PHE A 14 2.24 -4.53 -11.23
C PHE A 14 2.23 -5.14 -12.65
N ASP A 15 1.82 -4.34 -13.61
CA ASP A 15 1.55 -4.76 -14.98
C ASP A 15 2.26 -3.86 -16.02
N PRO A 16 3.59 -3.93 -16.08
CA PRO A 16 4.51 -4.73 -15.25
C PRO A 16 4.95 -4.01 -13.96
N ILE A 17 5.58 -4.75 -13.04
CA ILE A 17 6.41 -4.14 -12.00
C ILE A 17 7.61 -3.46 -12.65
N HIS A 18 8.06 -2.32 -12.11
CA HIS A 18 9.18 -1.55 -12.64
C HIS A 18 10.07 -0.99 -11.52
N LYS A 19 11.23 -0.47 -11.90
CA LYS A 19 12.24 0.05 -10.95
C LYS A 19 11.67 1.04 -9.93
N GLY A 20 10.79 1.93 -10.36
CA GLY A 20 10.14 2.89 -9.46
C GLY A 20 9.38 2.21 -8.30
N HIS A 21 8.65 1.12 -8.55
CA HIS A 21 8.00 0.34 -7.50
C HIS A 21 9.03 -0.28 -6.54
N ILE A 22 10.08 -0.89 -7.09
CA ILE A 22 11.10 -1.61 -6.32
C ILE A 22 11.88 -0.65 -5.43
N GLU A 23 12.41 0.42 -5.99
CA GLU A 23 13.24 1.41 -5.28
C GLU A 23 12.43 2.16 -4.21
N SER A 24 11.21 2.56 -4.53
CA SER A 24 10.32 3.22 -3.56
C SER A 24 10.00 2.31 -2.38
N LEU A 25 9.63 1.05 -2.65
CA LEU A 25 9.31 0.10 -1.58
C LEU A 25 10.53 -0.23 -0.74
N LYS A 26 11.70 -0.42 -1.37
CA LYS A 26 12.98 -0.62 -0.69
C LYS A 26 13.28 0.54 0.26
N SER A 27 13.23 1.77 -0.25
CA SER A 27 13.51 2.98 0.53
C SER A 27 12.60 3.11 1.76
N VAL A 28 11.29 2.85 1.59
CA VAL A 28 10.34 2.88 2.71
C VAL A 28 10.61 1.77 3.72
N THR A 29 10.87 0.55 3.26
CA THR A 29 11.16 -0.61 4.11
C THR A 29 12.39 -0.38 4.97
N GLU A 30 13.47 0.14 4.38
CA GLU A 30 14.72 0.47 5.08
C GLU A 30 14.53 1.66 6.03
N LYS A 31 13.94 2.77 5.55
CA LYS A 31 13.72 3.99 6.34
C LYS A 31 12.89 3.75 7.59
N LEU A 32 11.86 2.91 7.49
CA LEU A 32 10.98 2.58 8.59
C LEU A 32 11.41 1.32 9.34
N ASN A 33 12.47 0.64 8.88
CA ASN A 33 12.97 -0.62 9.43
C ASN A 33 11.82 -1.65 9.62
N LEU A 34 11.04 -1.85 8.54
CA LEU A 34 9.93 -2.81 8.55
C LEU A 34 10.49 -4.23 8.45
N SER A 35 10.03 -5.09 9.34
CA SER A 35 10.42 -6.51 9.34
C SER A 35 9.56 -7.35 8.38
N LYS A 36 8.42 -6.81 7.94
CA LYS A 36 7.51 -7.48 7.03
C LYS A 36 6.73 -6.49 6.18
N VAL A 37 6.72 -6.74 4.86
CA VAL A 37 5.91 -6.03 3.88
C VAL A 37 5.20 -7.03 2.98
N LEU A 38 3.90 -6.91 2.87
CA LEU A 38 3.07 -7.70 1.97
C LEU A 38 2.88 -6.94 0.65
N VAL A 39 3.39 -7.48 -0.43
CA VAL A 39 3.15 -6.98 -1.80
C VAL A 39 1.95 -7.72 -2.38
N ILE A 40 0.92 -6.98 -2.73
CA ILE A 40 -0.39 -7.51 -3.11
C ILE A 40 -0.72 -7.15 -4.56
N PRO A 41 -0.46 -8.04 -5.52
CA PRO A 41 -0.88 -7.82 -6.90
C PRO A 41 -2.40 -7.93 -7.01
N ASN A 42 -3.03 -6.93 -7.63
CA ASN A 42 -4.46 -7.00 -7.92
C ASN A 42 -4.73 -7.82 -9.19
N LYS A 43 -5.90 -8.48 -9.25
CA LYS A 43 -6.38 -9.19 -10.44
C LYS A 43 -6.99 -8.21 -11.44
N VAL A 44 -7.95 -7.43 -10.97
CA VAL A 44 -8.65 -6.41 -11.75
C VAL A 44 -8.76 -5.16 -10.89
N SER A 45 -8.14 -4.07 -11.34
CA SER A 45 -8.25 -2.78 -10.68
C SER A 45 -9.59 -2.13 -11.00
N PRO A 46 -10.39 -1.68 -10.00
CA PRO A 46 -11.65 -1.00 -10.27
C PRO A 46 -11.52 0.36 -10.98
N LEU A 47 -10.31 0.93 -10.96
CA LEU A 47 -10.02 2.28 -11.45
C LEU A 47 -9.06 2.32 -12.65
N LYS A 48 -8.67 1.17 -13.18
CA LYS A 48 -7.73 1.06 -14.30
C LYS A 48 -8.28 0.12 -15.36
N ASP A 49 -7.74 0.22 -16.56
CA ASP A 49 -8.04 -0.69 -17.66
C ASP A 49 -7.67 -2.14 -17.35
N LEU A 50 -8.15 -3.05 -18.21
CA LEU A 50 -7.87 -4.47 -18.07
C LEU A 50 -6.37 -4.74 -18.03
N SER A 51 -5.99 -5.65 -17.15
CA SER A 51 -4.61 -6.11 -17.02
C SER A 51 -4.18 -6.89 -18.27
N VAL A 52 -2.96 -6.65 -18.74
CA VAL A 52 -2.33 -7.40 -19.84
C VAL A 52 -1.69 -8.68 -19.32
N ALA A 53 -0.97 -8.60 -18.19
CA ALA A 53 -0.31 -9.75 -17.59
C ALA A 53 -1.31 -10.65 -16.84
N SER A 54 -1.17 -11.94 -17.02
CA SER A 54 -1.89 -12.95 -16.23
C SER A 54 -1.48 -12.93 -14.75
N SER A 55 -2.30 -13.52 -13.90
CA SER A 55 -1.99 -13.64 -12.46
C SER A 55 -0.66 -14.35 -12.22
N LEU A 56 -0.37 -15.40 -12.98
CA LEU A 56 0.89 -16.16 -12.87
C LEU A 56 2.10 -15.32 -13.27
N GLU A 57 1.99 -14.56 -14.36
CA GLU A 57 3.07 -13.66 -14.80
C GLU A 57 3.34 -12.57 -13.78
N LYS A 58 2.30 -11.98 -13.19
CA LYS A 58 2.46 -10.99 -12.12
C LYS A 58 3.23 -11.56 -10.92
N ILE A 59 2.87 -12.76 -10.46
CA ILE A 59 3.59 -13.44 -9.36
C ILE A 59 5.05 -13.63 -9.72
N LYS A 60 5.34 -14.21 -10.90
CA LYS A 60 6.73 -14.45 -11.34
C LYS A 60 7.55 -13.17 -11.44
N MET A 61 6.97 -12.09 -11.99
CA MET A 61 7.65 -10.81 -12.05
C MET A 61 7.98 -10.25 -10.66
N LEU A 62 7.05 -10.38 -9.71
CA LEU A 62 7.26 -9.93 -8.33
C LEU A 62 8.30 -10.80 -7.61
N GLU A 63 8.26 -12.12 -7.77
CA GLU A 63 9.27 -13.04 -7.21
C GLU A 63 10.69 -12.70 -7.68
N ILE A 64 10.84 -12.43 -8.98
CA ILE A 64 12.13 -12.00 -9.55
C ILE A 64 12.56 -10.64 -8.99
N ALA A 65 11.62 -9.68 -8.94
CA ALA A 65 11.90 -8.32 -8.51
C ALA A 65 12.33 -8.23 -7.03
N PHE A 66 11.77 -9.08 -6.19
CA PHE A 66 11.97 -9.03 -4.73
C PHE A 66 12.74 -10.23 -4.16
N LYS A 67 13.39 -11.04 -5.00
CA LYS A 67 14.12 -12.26 -4.58
C LYS A 67 15.16 -12.04 -3.47
N ASP A 68 15.77 -10.85 -3.43
CA ASP A 68 16.85 -10.51 -2.50
C ASP A 68 16.34 -9.74 -1.25
N PHE A 69 15.01 -9.54 -1.12
CA PHE A 69 14.39 -8.79 -0.03
C PHE A 69 13.66 -9.73 0.92
N LYS A 70 14.30 -10.04 2.05
CA LYS A 70 13.77 -11.00 3.04
C LYS A 70 12.51 -10.51 3.76
N GLU A 71 12.31 -9.19 3.83
CA GLU A 71 11.20 -8.54 4.48
C GLU A 71 9.93 -8.55 3.61
N ILE A 72 10.07 -8.83 2.30
CA ILE A 72 8.97 -8.77 1.34
C ILE A 72 8.38 -10.14 1.10
N GLU A 73 7.06 -10.25 1.28
CA GLU A 73 6.28 -11.44 0.94
C GLU A 73 5.19 -11.07 -0.08
N ILE A 74 4.95 -11.94 -1.05
CA ILE A 74 3.87 -11.78 -2.02
C ILE A 74 2.59 -12.40 -1.44
N GLU A 75 1.53 -11.60 -1.34
CA GLU A 75 0.21 -12.05 -0.92
C GLU A 75 -0.73 -12.10 -2.12
N ASP A 76 -1.09 -13.28 -2.56
CA ASP A 76 -1.84 -13.54 -3.79
C ASP A 76 -3.36 -13.58 -3.63
N TYR A 77 -3.88 -13.15 -2.49
CA TYR A 77 -5.31 -13.18 -2.15
C TYR A 77 -6.18 -12.56 -3.25
N GLU A 78 -5.81 -11.37 -3.74
CA GLU A 78 -6.60 -10.66 -4.76
C GLU A 78 -6.57 -11.37 -6.12
N LEU A 79 -5.50 -12.07 -6.44
CA LEU A 79 -5.39 -12.85 -7.69
C LEU A 79 -6.29 -14.10 -7.69
N LYS A 80 -6.52 -14.70 -6.52
CA LYS A 80 -7.36 -15.88 -6.33
C LYS A 80 -8.84 -15.56 -6.23
N LYS A 81 -9.16 -14.31 -5.91
CA LYS A 81 -10.53 -13.86 -5.75
C LYS A 81 -11.22 -13.65 -7.10
N GLU A 82 -12.54 -13.88 -7.16
CA GLU A 82 -13.36 -13.48 -8.29
C GLU A 82 -13.76 -12.00 -8.19
N GLY A 83 -13.90 -11.36 -9.37
CA GLY A 83 -14.32 -9.96 -9.47
C GLY A 83 -13.21 -8.94 -9.17
N PRO A 84 -13.60 -7.67 -8.99
CA PRO A 84 -12.64 -6.57 -8.77
C PRO A 84 -11.91 -6.68 -7.43
N SER A 85 -10.69 -6.20 -7.41
CA SER A 85 -9.84 -6.12 -6.22
C SER A 85 -10.15 -4.85 -5.42
N PHE A 86 -10.62 -5.00 -4.20
CA PHE A 86 -10.87 -3.87 -3.30
C PHE A 86 -9.98 -3.96 -2.06
N MET A 87 -9.15 -2.96 -1.83
CA MET A 87 -8.21 -2.93 -0.71
C MET A 87 -8.88 -3.10 0.66
N ILE A 88 -10.10 -2.61 0.85
CA ILE A 88 -10.83 -2.82 2.11
C ILE A 88 -11.06 -4.30 2.41
N GLU A 89 -11.38 -5.10 1.40
CA GLU A 89 -11.63 -6.55 1.55
C GLU A 89 -10.32 -7.29 1.84
N THR A 90 -9.24 -6.85 1.21
CA THR A 90 -7.90 -7.35 1.45
C THR A 90 -7.43 -7.09 2.87
N LEU A 91 -7.62 -5.87 3.38
CA LEU A 91 -7.28 -5.53 4.76
C LEU A 91 -8.11 -6.31 5.78
N GLN A 92 -9.40 -6.53 5.51
CA GLN A 92 -10.26 -7.38 6.36
C GLN A 92 -9.81 -8.84 6.36
N TYR A 93 -9.39 -9.36 5.21
CA TYR A 93 -8.80 -10.71 5.11
C TYR A 93 -7.50 -10.81 5.92
N LEU A 94 -6.60 -9.85 5.75
CA LEU A 94 -5.32 -9.81 6.49
C LEU A 94 -5.53 -9.69 8.00
N ASP A 95 -6.48 -8.88 8.44
CA ASP A 95 -6.81 -8.73 9.87
C ASP A 95 -7.29 -10.06 10.49
N LYS A 96 -8.07 -10.83 9.74
CA LYS A 96 -8.48 -12.19 10.16
C LYS A 96 -7.31 -13.18 10.15
N LYS A 97 -6.47 -13.15 9.11
CA LYS A 97 -5.35 -14.09 8.90
C LYS A 97 -4.22 -13.87 9.90
N LEU A 98 -3.87 -12.63 10.18
CA LEU A 98 -2.68 -12.26 10.96
C LEU A 98 -2.99 -11.85 12.42
N GLY A 99 -4.28 -11.69 12.73
CA GLY A 99 -4.78 -11.34 14.05
C GLY A 99 -4.81 -9.83 14.31
N LYS A 100 -5.79 -9.42 15.14
CA LYS A 100 -6.15 -8.02 15.41
C LYS A 100 -5.07 -7.17 16.09
N LYS A 101 -3.99 -7.78 16.57
CA LYS A 101 -2.88 -7.05 17.22
C LYS A 101 -1.94 -6.36 16.22
N LYS A 102 -2.02 -6.71 14.94
CA LYS A 102 -1.15 -6.13 13.91
C LYS A 102 -1.63 -4.75 13.47
N HIS A 103 -0.69 -3.87 13.17
CA HIS A 103 -0.94 -2.54 12.67
C HIS A 103 -0.48 -2.45 11.21
N PHE A 104 -1.43 -2.31 10.31
CA PHE A 104 -1.13 -2.19 8.88
C PHE A 104 -0.71 -0.78 8.52
N LEU A 105 0.43 -0.67 7.84
CA LEU A 105 0.91 0.54 7.19
C LEU A 105 0.59 0.40 5.70
N LEU A 106 -0.51 1.01 5.26
CA LEU A 106 -0.89 0.96 3.84
C LEU A 106 -0.02 1.94 3.06
N ILE A 107 0.87 1.41 2.25
CA ILE A 107 1.85 2.16 1.45
C ILE A 107 1.27 2.39 0.07
N ILE A 108 1.13 3.64 -0.34
CA ILE A 108 0.65 4.04 -1.67
C ILE A 108 1.53 5.14 -2.27
N GLY A 109 1.57 5.21 -3.59
CA GLY A 109 2.18 6.35 -4.27
C GLY A 109 1.25 7.56 -4.28
N GLU A 110 1.81 8.73 -4.52
CA GLU A 110 1.10 10.00 -4.62
C GLU A 110 -0.02 9.96 -5.68
N ASP A 111 0.21 9.31 -6.83
CA ASP A 111 -0.81 9.14 -7.89
C ASP A 111 -2.06 8.39 -7.36
N SER A 112 -1.86 7.39 -6.52
CA SER A 112 -2.95 6.64 -5.89
C SER A 112 -3.65 7.46 -4.82
N PHE A 113 -2.91 8.30 -4.08
CA PHE A 113 -3.46 9.20 -3.08
C PHE A 113 -4.41 10.24 -3.69
N GLN A 114 -4.08 10.79 -4.85
CA GLN A 114 -4.94 11.74 -5.57
C GLN A 114 -6.36 11.19 -5.84
N SER A 115 -6.47 9.87 -6.07
CA SER A 115 -7.73 9.19 -6.32
C SER A 115 -8.24 8.35 -5.14
N PHE A 116 -7.60 8.41 -3.98
CA PHE A 116 -7.87 7.56 -2.84
C PHE A 116 -9.31 7.70 -2.32
N HIS A 117 -9.89 8.90 -2.38
CA HIS A 117 -11.29 9.16 -2.03
C HIS A 117 -12.30 8.36 -2.88
N ARG A 118 -11.89 7.83 -4.03
CA ARG A 118 -12.71 6.98 -4.91
C ARG A 118 -12.61 5.50 -4.57
N TRP A 119 -11.73 5.12 -3.64
CA TRP A 119 -11.59 3.72 -3.23
C TRP A 119 -12.81 3.28 -2.42
N LYS A 120 -13.27 2.05 -2.64
CA LYS A 120 -14.39 1.46 -1.91
C LYS A 120 -14.14 1.55 -0.40
N ASN A 121 -15.04 2.21 0.30
CA ASN A 121 -14.96 2.40 1.76
C ASN A 121 -13.62 3.01 2.25
N TYR A 122 -13.07 4.00 1.53
CA TYR A 122 -11.78 4.61 1.83
C TYR A 122 -11.67 5.14 3.26
N GLN A 123 -12.75 5.69 3.82
CA GLN A 123 -12.79 6.15 5.22
C GLN A 123 -12.60 5.00 6.21
N HIS A 124 -13.08 3.80 5.88
CA HIS A 124 -12.86 2.62 6.71
C HIS A 124 -11.42 2.12 6.57
N ILE A 125 -10.84 2.20 5.37
CA ILE A 125 -9.41 1.91 5.15
C ILE A 125 -8.55 2.80 6.05
N ILE A 126 -8.79 4.12 6.08
CA ILE A 126 -8.07 5.05 6.98
C ILE A 126 -8.19 4.59 8.43
N LYS A 127 -9.40 4.27 8.91
CA LYS A 127 -9.62 3.83 10.30
C LYS A 127 -8.90 2.53 10.65
N MET A 128 -8.70 1.64 9.70
CA MET A 128 -8.04 0.34 9.91
C MET A 128 -6.51 0.43 9.87
N THR A 129 -5.93 1.44 9.21
CA THR A 129 -4.51 1.52 8.88
C THR A 129 -3.90 2.85 9.30
N SER A 130 -2.56 2.95 9.21
CA SER A 130 -1.90 4.23 8.92
C SER A 130 -1.60 4.26 7.42
N LEU A 131 -2.01 5.33 6.74
CA LEU A 131 -1.75 5.51 5.32
C LEU A 131 -0.39 6.19 5.13
N LEU A 132 0.52 5.55 4.41
CA LEU A 132 1.82 6.10 4.07
C LEU A 132 1.84 6.48 2.59
N VAL A 133 1.93 7.76 2.32
CA VAL A 133 1.99 8.32 0.95
C VAL A 133 3.44 8.55 0.59
N MET A 134 3.94 7.80 -0.40
CA MET A 134 5.29 7.98 -0.94
C MET A 134 5.33 9.21 -1.85
N ASN A 135 6.12 10.20 -1.45
CA ASN A 135 6.34 11.39 -2.27
C ASN A 135 7.20 11.06 -3.50
N ARG A 136 6.84 11.63 -4.63
CA ARG A 136 7.71 11.64 -5.81
C ARG A 136 8.37 13.01 -5.94
N PRO A 137 9.71 13.10 -5.99
CA PRO A 137 10.40 14.36 -6.21
C PRO A 137 9.90 15.05 -7.49
N GLY A 138 9.45 16.29 -7.38
CA GLY A 138 9.06 17.12 -8.53
C GLY A 138 7.57 17.13 -8.90
N LEU A 139 6.71 16.38 -8.24
CA LEU A 139 5.26 16.30 -8.53
C LEU A 139 4.40 16.93 -7.43
N LYS A 140 4.56 18.23 -7.18
CA LYS A 140 3.46 18.99 -6.55
C LYS A 140 2.54 19.46 -7.67
N ASN A 141 1.41 18.80 -7.83
CA ASN A 141 0.38 19.24 -8.78
C ASN A 141 -0.92 19.58 -8.03
N ASP A 142 -1.84 20.28 -8.71
CA ASP A 142 -3.12 20.72 -8.12
C ASP A 142 -3.97 19.55 -7.59
N LEU A 143 -3.83 18.34 -8.15
CA LEU A 143 -4.60 17.17 -7.73
C LEU A 143 -4.13 16.66 -6.36
N THR A 144 -2.83 16.69 -6.10
CA THR A 144 -2.28 16.36 -4.77
C THR A 144 -2.75 17.35 -3.73
N THR A 145 -2.77 18.65 -4.06
CA THR A 145 -3.27 19.70 -3.16
C THR A 145 -4.74 19.45 -2.80
N LYS A 146 -5.60 19.17 -3.76
CA LYS A 146 -7.02 18.83 -3.51
C LYS A 146 -7.19 17.58 -2.65
N ALA A 147 -6.37 16.55 -2.88
CA ALA A 147 -6.41 15.34 -2.06
C ALA A 147 -5.97 15.62 -0.61
N ILE A 148 -4.97 16.48 -0.40
CA ILE A 148 -4.55 16.94 0.93
C ILE A 148 -5.69 17.69 1.63
N GLU A 149 -6.32 18.65 0.96
CA GLU A 149 -7.45 19.40 1.50
C GLU A 149 -8.61 18.47 1.92
N LEU A 150 -8.94 17.48 1.09
CA LEU A 150 -10.01 16.51 1.37
C LEU A 150 -9.74 15.67 2.62
N HIS A 151 -8.48 15.42 2.94
CA HIS A 151 -8.06 14.53 4.03
C HIS A 151 -7.31 15.24 5.16
N GLN A 152 -7.35 16.59 5.21
CA GLN A 152 -6.55 17.41 6.13
C GLN A 152 -6.67 17.00 7.61
N ASP A 153 -7.85 16.59 8.06
CA ASP A 153 -8.09 16.16 9.45
C ASP A 153 -7.38 14.85 9.82
N CYS A 154 -7.02 14.07 8.81
CA CYS A 154 -6.32 12.79 8.99
C CYS A 154 -4.80 12.94 8.84
N ILE A 155 -4.30 14.05 8.27
CA ILE A 155 -2.88 14.23 8.02
C ILE A 155 -2.12 14.47 9.32
N GLU A 156 -1.02 13.75 9.50
CA GLU A 156 -0.08 13.93 10.59
C GLU A 156 1.28 14.35 10.01
N ASN A 157 1.81 15.49 10.48
CA ASN A 157 3.02 16.07 9.90
C ASN A 157 4.31 15.38 10.36
N THR A 158 4.25 14.62 11.43
CA THR A 158 5.41 13.93 12.00
C THR A 158 5.08 12.52 12.43
N TYR A 159 6.03 11.62 12.25
CA TYR A 159 5.99 10.23 12.74
C TYR A 159 7.27 9.93 13.56
N GLY A 160 7.53 10.79 14.56
CA GLY A 160 8.70 10.63 15.44
C GLY A 160 8.81 9.20 15.97
N ASP A 161 10.03 8.63 15.92
CA ASP A 161 10.37 7.27 16.36
C ASP A 161 9.52 6.15 15.71
N ASN A 162 9.03 6.36 14.48
CA ASN A 162 8.16 5.40 13.77
C ASN A 162 6.90 5.03 14.55
N ASN A 163 6.32 5.97 15.28
CA ASN A 163 5.08 5.77 16.02
C ASN A 163 3.87 6.17 15.18
N PHE A 164 3.41 5.25 14.34
CA PHE A 164 2.25 5.46 13.48
C PHE A 164 0.94 5.21 14.23
N LYS A 165 -0.07 6.05 13.97
CA LYS A 165 -1.41 5.94 14.55
C LYS A 165 -2.42 5.52 13.48
N LYS A 166 -3.28 4.55 13.80
CA LYS A 166 -4.43 4.23 12.94
C LYS A 166 -5.31 5.47 12.76
N GLY A 167 -5.87 5.63 11.57
CA GLY A 167 -6.68 6.80 11.25
C GLY A 167 -5.89 8.00 10.74
N LYS A 168 -4.55 7.88 10.60
CA LYS A 168 -3.69 8.98 10.18
C LYS A 168 -3.00 8.71 8.84
N ILE A 169 -2.65 9.79 8.15
CA ILE A 169 -1.99 9.83 6.85
C ILE A 169 -0.65 10.52 7.03
N TYR A 170 0.40 9.91 6.55
CA TYR A 170 1.79 10.38 6.64
C TYR A 170 2.39 10.47 5.24
N PHE A 171 3.14 11.51 4.99
CA PHE A 171 3.95 11.66 3.77
C PHE A 171 5.40 11.30 4.07
N ILE A 172 6.00 10.42 3.24
CA ILE A 172 7.32 9.84 3.48
C ILE A 172 8.22 9.86 2.24
#